data_5ab6177593f589a4ed3dce5197d362a1
#
_entry.id   5ab6177593f589a4ed3dce5197d362a1
#
_cell.length_a   1.000
_cell.length_b   1.000
_cell.length_c   1.000
_cell.angle_alpha   90.00
_cell.angle_beta   90.00
_cell.angle_gamma   90.00
#
_symmetry.space_group_name_H-M   'P 1'
#
loop_
_entity.id
_entity.type
_entity.pdbx_description
1 polymer ?
#
loop_
_entity_poly.entity_id
_entity_poly.type
_entity_poly.pdbx_seq_one_letter_code
_entity_poly.pdbx_strand_id
1 'polypeptide(L)'
;MEIVTKIAPISLALIMLGLGMGLTLQDFLRVIKRPKDFIVGLICQMMLLPIIAFFLIKIFNTSVELALGVMIIAAAPGGVTSNILTKFAKGDVALSVSLTGTVSLISIISVPLIIFTSANLLQAEYIEKDISMVGISLKMFLVVALPVILGMLIRKFATAFIISKTLIIQRISIILFVFIFAAIWVEEWDRIISYITRAGLIALSLNLVMMT
;
A
#
# COMPACT_ATOMS: atom_id res chain seq x y z
N MET A 1 -17.14 14.86 -1.40
CA MET A 1 -16.60 14.44 -0.09
C MET A 1 -17.23 13.17 0.51
N GLU A 2 -18.49 12.83 0.24
CA GLU A 2 -19.11 11.60 0.78
C GLU A 2 -18.53 10.29 0.17
N ILE A 3 -18.12 10.30 -1.08
CA ILE A 3 -17.54 9.12 -1.75
C ILE A 3 -16.22 8.75 -1.12
N VAL A 4 -15.31 9.71 -0.95
CA VAL A 4 -13.97 9.47 -0.37
C VAL A 4 -14.08 9.02 1.09
N THR A 5 -14.96 9.62 1.88
CA THR A 5 -15.04 9.33 3.32
C THR A 5 -15.81 8.07 3.66
N LYS A 6 -16.86 7.70 2.91
CA LYS A 6 -17.72 6.56 3.22
C LYS A 6 -17.52 5.35 2.31
N ILE A 7 -17.46 5.58 0.99
CA ILE A 7 -17.43 4.49 0.01
C ILE A 7 -16.02 3.93 -0.18
N ALA A 8 -15.00 4.79 -0.24
CA ALA A 8 -13.62 4.35 -0.48
C ALA A 8 -13.10 3.37 0.59
N PRO A 9 -13.28 3.58 1.92
CA PRO A 9 -12.82 2.62 2.92
C PRO A 9 -13.49 1.24 2.81
N ILE A 10 -14.80 1.21 2.54
CA ILE A 10 -15.55 -0.05 2.39
C ILE A 10 -15.04 -0.82 1.17
N SER A 11 -14.88 -0.14 0.07
CA SER A 11 -14.41 -0.75 -1.17
C SER A 11 -12.96 -1.18 -1.06
N LEU A 12 -12.10 -0.41 -0.36
CA LEU A 12 -10.74 -0.84 -0.05
C LEU A 12 -10.74 -2.11 0.80
N ALA A 13 -11.61 -2.21 1.81
CA ALA A 13 -11.76 -3.41 2.61
C ALA A 13 -12.19 -4.63 1.77
N LEU A 14 -13.09 -4.46 0.81
CA LEU A 14 -13.49 -5.53 -0.12
C LEU A 14 -12.34 -5.94 -1.05
N ILE A 15 -11.55 -5.00 -1.55
CA ILE A 15 -10.35 -5.28 -2.34
C ILE A 15 -9.32 -6.05 -1.50
N MET A 16 -9.11 -5.63 -0.25
CA MET A 16 -8.20 -6.31 0.69
C MET A 16 -8.69 -7.71 1.06
N LEU A 17 -9.99 -7.92 1.19
CA LEU A 17 -10.59 -9.25 1.34
C LEU A 17 -10.28 -10.14 0.13
N GLY A 18 -10.46 -9.61 -1.09
CA GLY A 18 -10.11 -10.31 -2.33
C GLY A 18 -8.63 -10.68 -2.41
N LEU A 19 -7.74 -9.77 -1.99
CA LEU A 19 -6.32 -10.02 -1.89
C LEU A 19 -6.03 -11.13 -0.88
N GLY A 20 -6.64 -11.08 0.31
CA GLY A 20 -6.50 -12.11 1.34
C GLY A 20 -6.94 -13.50 0.85
N MET A 21 -8.02 -13.59 0.07
CA MET A 21 -8.43 -14.85 -0.59
C MET A 21 -7.40 -15.35 -1.62
N GLY A 22 -6.49 -14.49 -2.10
CA GLY A 22 -5.35 -14.86 -2.93
C GLY A 22 -4.16 -15.43 -2.15
N LEU A 23 -4.03 -15.14 -0.86
CA LEU A 23 -2.87 -15.49 -0.02
C LEU A 23 -3.08 -16.81 0.73
N THR A 24 -1.98 -17.53 0.95
CA THR A 24 -1.94 -18.76 1.75
C THR A 24 -0.92 -18.63 2.88
N LEU A 25 -1.09 -19.40 3.96
CA LEU A 25 -0.11 -19.47 5.02
C LEU A 25 1.26 -19.93 4.50
N GLN A 26 1.29 -20.76 3.45
CA GLN A 26 2.53 -21.22 2.83
C GLN A 26 3.32 -20.09 2.18
N ASP A 27 2.66 -19.02 1.71
CA ASP A 27 3.34 -17.89 1.13
C ASP A 27 4.19 -17.15 2.18
N PHE A 28 3.72 -17.11 3.43
CA PHE A 28 4.49 -16.57 4.57
C PHE A 28 5.59 -17.53 5.04
N LEU A 29 5.36 -18.85 4.99
CA LEU A 29 6.37 -19.84 5.37
C LEU A 29 7.53 -19.94 4.37
N ARG A 30 7.36 -19.46 3.14
CA ARG A 30 8.46 -19.37 2.15
C ARG A 30 9.59 -18.46 2.58
N VAL A 31 9.29 -17.46 3.43
CA VAL A 31 10.30 -16.62 4.11
C VAL A 31 11.39 -17.46 4.76
N ILE A 32 11.01 -18.59 5.37
CA ILE A 32 11.92 -19.50 6.09
C ILE A 32 12.87 -20.21 5.10
N LYS A 33 12.43 -20.42 3.87
CA LYS A 33 13.22 -21.13 2.85
C LYS A 33 14.28 -20.27 2.17
N ARG A 34 14.04 -18.97 2.01
CA ARG A 34 14.98 -17.99 1.43
C ARG A 34 15.01 -16.71 2.26
N PRO A 35 15.53 -16.78 3.49
CA PRO A 35 15.45 -15.67 4.43
C PRO A 35 16.24 -14.44 3.97
N LYS A 36 17.36 -14.62 3.28
CA LYS A 36 18.21 -13.52 2.80
C LYS A 36 17.47 -12.65 1.79
N ASP A 37 16.93 -13.25 0.72
CA ASP A 37 16.24 -12.53 -0.36
C ASP A 37 15.00 -11.81 0.18
N PHE A 38 14.29 -12.47 1.11
CA PHE A 38 13.11 -11.91 1.75
C PHE A 38 13.45 -10.72 2.67
N ILE A 39 14.46 -10.85 3.55
CA ILE A 39 14.89 -9.78 4.46
C ILE A 39 15.39 -8.57 3.68
N VAL A 40 16.19 -8.79 2.63
CA VAL A 40 16.66 -7.70 1.77
C VAL A 40 15.48 -6.98 1.14
N GLY A 41 14.54 -7.70 0.53
CA GLY A 41 13.34 -7.10 -0.06
C GLY A 41 12.50 -6.35 0.97
N LEU A 42 12.33 -6.90 2.18
CA LEU A 42 11.59 -6.27 3.26
C LEU A 42 12.25 -4.96 3.71
N ILE A 43 13.57 -4.97 3.92
CA ILE A 43 14.34 -3.78 4.32
C ILE A 43 14.28 -2.71 3.21
N CYS A 44 14.48 -3.11 1.95
CA CYS A 44 14.41 -2.20 0.83
C CYS A 44 13.02 -1.54 0.74
N GLN A 45 11.96 -2.29 0.88
CA GLN A 45 10.61 -1.77 0.75
C GLN A 45 10.17 -0.94 1.95
N MET A 46 10.51 -1.34 3.18
CA MET A 46 9.99 -0.70 4.39
C MET A 46 10.90 0.40 4.96
N MET A 47 12.19 0.37 4.65
CA MET A 47 13.14 1.34 5.17
C MET A 47 13.77 2.18 4.07
N LEU A 48 14.34 1.54 3.03
CA LEU A 48 15.07 2.26 2.00
C LEU A 48 14.16 3.21 1.23
N LEU A 49 12.96 2.76 0.86
CA LEU A 49 12.01 3.56 0.10
C LEU A 49 11.54 4.82 0.85
N PRO A 50 11.11 4.78 2.12
CA PRO A 50 10.81 6.00 2.89
C PRO A 50 12.04 6.91 3.10
N ILE A 51 13.23 6.34 3.29
CA ILE A 51 14.46 7.13 3.44
C ILE A 51 14.76 7.90 2.15
N ILE A 52 14.72 7.25 0.99
CA ILE A 52 14.93 7.89 -0.31
C ILE A 52 13.87 8.98 -0.54
N ALA A 53 12.59 8.67 -0.26
CA ALA A 53 11.51 9.64 -0.36
C ALA A 53 11.78 10.88 0.50
N PHE A 54 12.23 10.70 1.74
CA PHE A 54 12.55 11.79 2.63
C PHE A 54 13.71 12.67 2.09
N PHE A 55 14.77 12.06 1.55
CA PHE A 55 15.86 12.81 0.92
C PHE A 55 15.38 13.60 -0.31
N LEU A 56 14.56 12.99 -1.17
CA LEU A 56 13.98 13.68 -2.32
C LEU A 56 13.12 14.87 -1.92
N ILE A 57 12.27 14.72 -0.88
CA ILE A 57 11.47 15.81 -0.32
C ILE A 57 12.36 16.99 0.10
N LYS A 58 13.49 16.72 0.74
CA LYS A 58 14.45 17.75 1.16
C LYS A 58 15.17 18.41 -0.02
N ILE A 59 15.58 17.64 -1.02
CA ILE A 59 16.26 18.14 -2.23
C ILE A 59 15.33 19.06 -3.03
N PHE A 60 14.07 18.66 -3.21
CA PHE A 60 13.07 19.41 -3.99
C PHE A 60 12.40 20.55 -3.18
N ASN A 61 12.77 20.71 -1.91
CA ASN A 61 12.22 21.75 -1.02
C ASN A 61 10.67 21.79 -1.05
N THR A 62 10.07 20.63 -0.87
CA THR A 62 8.64 20.37 -1.08
C THR A 62 7.80 20.97 0.05
N SER A 63 6.60 21.46 -0.25
CA SER A 63 5.65 21.87 0.80
C SER A 63 5.29 20.71 1.72
N VAL A 64 4.96 21.01 2.98
CA VAL A 64 4.72 20.01 4.02
C VAL A 64 3.60 19.04 3.64
N GLU A 65 2.52 19.53 3.01
CA GLU A 65 1.38 18.71 2.58
C GLU A 65 1.80 17.68 1.52
N LEU A 66 2.57 18.13 0.51
CA LEU A 66 3.07 17.25 -0.55
C LEU A 66 4.12 16.28 -0.02
N ALA A 67 4.98 16.75 0.89
CA ALA A 67 5.98 15.92 1.53
C ALA A 67 5.35 14.75 2.29
N LEU A 68 4.29 15.01 3.07
CA LEU A 68 3.54 13.96 3.75
C LEU A 68 2.86 13.01 2.77
N GLY A 69 2.28 13.52 1.68
CA GLY A 69 1.72 12.69 0.62
C GLY A 69 2.76 11.73 0.02
N VAL A 70 3.96 12.22 -0.29
CA VAL A 70 5.07 11.40 -0.80
C VAL A 70 5.50 10.35 0.24
N MET A 71 5.57 10.71 1.53
CA MET A 71 5.90 9.76 2.60
C MET A 71 4.84 8.68 2.77
N ILE A 72 3.54 9.03 2.63
CA ILE A 72 2.44 8.04 2.67
C ILE A 72 2.58 7.05 1.51
N ILE A 73 2.86 7.53 0.29
CA ILE A 73 3.08 6.66 -0.88
C ILE A 73 4.30 5.77 -0.67
N ALA A 74 5.40 6.32 -0.16
CA ALA A 74 6.63 5.57 0.11
C ALA A 74 6.46 4.53 1.23
N ALA A 75 5.57 4.76 2.19
CA ALA A 75 5.26 3.83 3.26
C ALA A 75 4.24 2.76 2.86
N ALA A 76 3.52 2.95 1.75
CA ALA A 76 2.47 2.03 1.33
C ALA A 76 3.04 0.64 0.95
N PRO A 77 2.35 -0.45 1.34
CA PRO A 77 2.76 -1.79 0.92
C PRO A 77 2.63 -1.96 -0.60
N GLY A 78 3.45 -2.84 -1.16
CA GLY A 78 3.31 -3.23 -2.57
C GLY A 78 1.94 -3.86 -2.86
N GLY A 79 1.49 -3.77 -4.11
CA GLY A 79 0.20 -4.27 -4.56
C GLY A 79 0.29 -5.53 -5.42
N VAL A 80 -0.87 -6.06 -5.80
CA VAL A 80 -1.00 -7.23 -6.70
C VAL A 80 -0.34 -6.97 -8.06
N THR A 81 -0.30 -5.72 -8.49
CA THR A 81 0.36 -5.30 -9.74
C THR A 81 1.85 -5.61 -9.76
N SER A 82 2.54 -5.50 -8.61
CA SER A 82 3.97 -5.87 -8.51
C SER A 82 4.20 -7.35 -8.79
N ASN A 83 3.29 -8.22 -8.35
CA ASN A 83 3.37 -9.65 -8.60
C ASN A 83 3.19 -9.99 -10.09
N ILE A 84 2.32 -9.24 -10.78
CA ILE A 84 2.12 -9.38 -12.23
C ILE A 84 3.36 -8.91 -13.00
N LEU A 85 3.92 -7.75 -12.61
CA LEU A 85 5.15 -7.24 -13.21
C LEU A 85 6.33 -8.18 -13.00
N THR A 86 6.46 -8.76 -11.80
CA THR A 86 7.48 -9.78 -11.50
C THR A 86 7.34 -10.99 -12.42
N LYS A 87 6.11 -11.43 -12.69
CA LYS A 87 5.86 -12.52 -13.64
C LYS A 87 6.29 -12.17 -15.07
N PHE A 88 5.97 -10.95 -15.55
CA PHE A 88 6.41 -10.49 -16.86
C PHE A 88 7.93 -10.35 -16.96
N ALA A 89 8.58 -9.90 -15.90
CA ALA A 89 10.03 -9.82 -15.78
C ALA A 89 10.71 -11.18 -15.60
N LYS A 90 9.95 -12.30 -15.58
CA LYS A 90 10.45 -13.66 -15.30
C LYS A 90 11.18 -13.78 -13.94
N GLY A 91 10.82 -12.92 -12.98
CA GLY A 91 11.36 -12.94 -11.61
C GLY A 91 10.67 -13.97 -10.70
N ASP A 92 11.09 -14.01 -9.43
CA ASP A 92 10.50 -14.90 -8.42
C ASP A 92 9.15 -14.37 -7.93
N VAL A 93 8.08 -14.81 -8.59
CA VAL A 93 6.69 -14.44 -8.24
C VAL A 93 6.33 -14.88 -6.81
N ALA A 94 6.93 -16.01 -6.36
CA ALA A 94 6.65 -16.54 -5.04
C ALA A 94 7.24 -15.64 -3.94
N LEU A 95 8.43 -15.09 -4.15
CA LEU A 95 9.05 -14.10 -3.29
C LEU A 95 8.22 -12.80 -3.29
N SER A 96 7.81 -12.30 -4.46
CA SER A 96 7.00 -11.10 -4.61
C SER A 96 5.68 -11.20 -3.84
N VAL A 97 4.94 -12.30 -3.99
CA VAL A 97 3.68 -12.56 -3.29
C VAL A 97 3.88 -12.62 -1.77
N SER A 98 4.94 -13.30 -1.32
CA SER A 98 5.27 -13.41 0.11
C SER A 98 5.64 -12.05 0.71
N LEU A 99 6.43 -11.24 0.01
CA LEU A 99 6.76 -9.88 0.42
C LEU A 99 5.50 -9.01 0.51
N THR A 100 4.69 -8.97 -0.55
CA THR A 100 3.46 -8.19 -0.59
C THR A 100 2.53 -8.54 0.58
N GLY A 101 2.31 -9.84 0.83
CA GLY A 101 1.46 -10.29 1.93
C GLY A 101 2.01 -9.88 3.31
N THR A 102 3.31 -10.10 3.53
CA THR A 102 3.95 -9.78 4.81
C THR A 102 3.99 -8.27 5.05
N VAL A 103 4.41 -7.49 4.04
CA VAL A 103 4.46 -6.03 4.15
C VAL A 103 3.07 -5.44 4.39
N SER A 104 2.02 -5.98 3.75
CA SER A 104 0.64 -5.55 4.00
C SER A 104 0.21 -5.73 5.46
N LEU A 105 0.65 -6.78 6.13
CA LEU A 105 0.37 -6.98 7.56
C LEU A 105 1.23 -6.07 8.45
N ILE A 106 2.52 -5.94 8.15
CA ILE A 106 3.42 -5.08 8.92
C ILE A 106 3.06 -3.59 8.74
N SER A 107 2.51 -3.20 7.60
CA SER A 107 2.12 -1.81 7.29
C SER A 107 1.10 -1.23 8.26
N ILE A 108 0.33 -2.07 8.97
CA ILE A 108 -0.61 -1.64 10.01
C ILE A 108 0.12 -0.83 11.09
N ILE A 109 1.36 -1.22 11.39
CA ILE A 109 2.19 -0.57 12.41
C ILE A 109 3.17 0.41 11.74
N SER A 110 3.82 -0.01 10.64
CA SER A 110 4.89 0.78 10.03
C SER A 110 4.38 2.05 9.34
N VAL A 111 3.22 2.02 8.69
CA VAL A 111 2.69 3.22 8.02
C VAL A 111 2.35 4.33 9.01
N PRO A 112 1.57 4.08 10.09
CA PRO A 112 1.35 5.10 11.12
C PRO A 112 2.64 5.63 11.74
N LEU A 113 3.62 4.76 12.01
CA LEU A 113 4.91 5.13 12.56
C LEU A 113 5.68 6.06 11.61
N ILE A 114 5.75 5.71 10.32
CA ILE A 114 6.44 6.51 9.31
C ILE A 114 5.74 7.87 9.14
N ILE A 115 4.41 7.90 9.06
CA ILE A 115 3.64 9.14 8.92
C ILE A 115 3.89 10.05 10.13
N PHE A 116 3.78 9.52 11.35
CA PHE A 116 3.98 10.29 12.56
C PHE A 116 5.42 10.83 12.68
N THR A 117 6.42 9.97 12.43
CA THR A 117 7.83 10.38 12.44
C THR A 117 8.11 11.43 11.36
N SER A 118 7.52 11.28 10.18
CA SER A 118 7.67 12.23 9.08
C SER A 118 7.00 13.57 9.40
N ALA A 119 5.81 13.56 10.02
CA ALA A 119 5.12 14.77 10.44
C ALA A 119 5.97 15.58 11.43
N ASN A 120 6.55 14.91 12.44
CA ASN A 120 7.47 15.54 13.40
C ASN A 120 8.72 16.12 12.72
N LEU A 121 9.39 15.34 11.86
CA LEU A 121 10.60 15.78 11.16
C LEU A 121 10.36 16.93 10.17
N LEU A 122 9.14 17.03 9.63
CA LEU A 122 8.72 18.08 8.71
C LEU A 122 8.05 19.25 9.42
N GLN A 123 7.96 19.23 10.75
CA GLN A 123 7.35 20.27 11.58
C GLN A 123 5.90 20.57 11.20
N ALA A 124 5.14 19.52 10.93
CA ALA A 124 3.73 19.60 10.55
C ALA A 124 2.83 19.74 11.80
N GLU A 125 2.98 20.82 12.57
CA GLU A 125 2.31 21.04 13.87
C GLU A 125 0.78 20.91 13.83
N TYR A 126 0.16 21.22 12.69
CA TYR A 126 -1.29 21.11 12.54
C TYR A 126 -1.78 19.66 12.45
N ILE A 127 -0.90 18.70 12.14
CA ILE A 127 -1.25 17.28 12.03
C ILE A 127 -1.13 16.60 13.39
N GLU A 128 -0.20 17.05 14.25
CA GLU A 128 0.03 16.44 15.56
C GLU A 128 -1.17 16.60 16.52
N LYS A 129 -1.95 17.67 16.39
CA LYS A 129 -3.08 17.95 17.29
C LYS A 129 -4.31 17.08 17.04
N ASP A 130 -4.54 16.67 15.78
CA ASP A 130 -5.77 15.99 15.38
C ASP A 130 -5.60 14.50 15.06
N ILE A 131 -4.36 13.99 14.97
CA ILE A 131 -4.10 12.62 14.52
C ILE A 131 -3.49 11.77 15.62
N SER A 132 -4.29 10.87 16.19
CA SER A 132 -3.81 9.83 17.09
C SER A 132 -3.18 8.68 16.31
N MET A 133 -1.92 8.31 16.63
CA MET A 133 -1.27 7.11 16.10
C MET A 133 -2.14 5.85 16.27
N VAL A 134 -2.76 5.70 17.44
CA VAL A 134 -3.65 4.59 17.74
C VAL A 134 -4.88 4.62 16.84
N GLY A 135 -5.45 5.81 16.59
CA GLY A 135 -6.60 5.97 15.70
C GLY A 135 -6.29 5.58 14.25
N ILE A 136 -5.13 5.97 13.72
CA ILE A 136 -4.69 5.56 12.37
C ILE A 136 -4.45 4.05 12.33
N SER A 137 -3.71 3.50 13.30
CA SER A 137 -3.41 2.07 13.35
C SER A 137 -4.68 1.22 13.44
N LEU A 138 -5.66 1.65 14.22
CA LEU A 138 -6.94 0.96 14.35
C LEU A 138 -7.74 1.01 13.03
N LYS A 139 -7.79 2.16 12.36
CA LYS A 139 -8.44 2.29 11.04
C LYS A 139 -7.76 1.39 10.00
N MET A 140 -6.42 1.38 9.97
CA MET A 140 -5.67 0.51 9.07
C MET A 140 -5.89 -0.97 9.39
N PHE A 141 -5.93 -1.34 10.68
CA PHE A 141 -6.26 -2.70 11.08
C PHE A 141 -7.64 -3.13 10.56
N LEU A 142 -8.66 -2.30 10.76
CA LEU A 142 -10.04 -2.62 10.36
C LEU A 142 -10.22 -2.65 8.84
N VAL A 143 -9.55 -1.75 8.09
CA VAL A 143 -9.76 -1.62 6.64
C VAL A 143 -8.81 -2.49 5.83
N VAL A 144 -7.62 -2.80 6.35
CA VAL A 144 -6.59 -3.56 5.62
C VAL A 144 -6.40 -4.95 6.23
N ALA A 145 -5.98 -5.04 7.49
CA ALA A 145 -5.57 -6.33 8.06
C ALA A 145 -6.72 -7.28 8.30
N LEU A 146 -7.79 -6.80 8.93
CA LEU A 146 -8.94 -7.63 9.23
C LEU A 146 -9.55 -8.27 7.98
N PRO A 147 -9.81 -7.53 6.87
CA PRO A 147 -10.29 -8.15 5.63
C PRO A 147 -9.29 -9.13 5.02
N VAL A 148 -7.98 -8.84 5.04
CA VAL A 148 -6.95 -9.78 4.54
C VAL A 148 -6.98 -11.09 5.34
N ILE A 149 -7.00 -11.02 6.67
CA ILE A 149 -7.07 -12.19 7.55
C ILE A 149 -8.36 -12.99 7.30
N LEU A 150 -9.50 -12.31 7.19
CA LEU A 150 -10.78 -12.96 6.86
C LEU A 150 -10.72 -13.63 5.48
N GLY A 151 -10.14 -12.97 4.48
CA GLY A 151 -9.93 -13.55 3.15
C GLY A 151 -9.08 -14.82 3.18
N MET A 152 -7.98 -14.83 3.94
CA MET A 152 -7.14 -16.01 4.15
C MET A 152 -7.89 -17.14 4.86
N LEU A 153 -8.72 -16.83 5.84
CA LEU A 153 -9.56 -17.80 6.54
C LEU A 153 -10.59 -18.42 5.59
N ILE A 154 -11.28 -17.58 4.79
CA ILE A 154 -12.22 -18.06 3.77
C ILE A 154 -11.51 -19.00 2.80
N ARG A 155 -10.31 -18.64 2.33
CA ARG A 155 -9.51 -19.52 1.46
C ARG A 155 -9.18 -20.83 2.14
N LYS A 156 -8.81 -20.83 3.41
CA LYS A 156 -8.47 -22.06 4.16
C LYS A 156 -9.66 -23.03 4.23
N PHE A 157 -10.88 -22.53 4.47
CA PHE A 157 -12.06 -23.36 4.62
C PHE A 157 -12.76 -23.70 3.28
N ALA A 158 -12.63 -22.84 2.27
CA ALA A 158 -13.30 -22.99 0.98
C ALA A 158 -12.29 -23.01 -0.20
N THR A 159 -11.16 -23.69 -0.05
CA THR A 159 -10.04 -23.66 -1.02
C THR A 159 -10.46 -23.99 -2.44
N ALA A 160 -11.22 -25.07 -2.67
CA ALA A 160 -11.65 -25.48 -4.00
C ALA A 160 -12.57 -24.44 -4.66
N PHE A 161 -13.48 -23.86 -3.90
CA PHE A 161 -14.37 -22.80 -4.37
C PHE A 161 -13.60 -21.54 -4.75
N ILE A 162 -12.69 -21.09 -3.89
CA ILE A 162 -11.89 -19.88 -4.14
C ILE A 162 -10.99 -20.06 -5.36
N ILE A 163 -10.33 -21.22 -5.51
CA ILE A 163 -9.49 -21.50 -6.68
C ILE A 163 -10.32 -21.45 -7.96
N SER A 164 -11.51 -22.06 -7.97
CA SER A 164 -12.39 -22.04 -9.15
C SER A 164 -12.90 -20.65 -9.50
N LYS A 165 -13.01 -19.73 -8.53
CA LYS A 165 -13.54 -18.38 -8.69
C LYS A 165 -12.46 -17.27 -8.65
N THR A 166 -11.19 -17.63 -8.60
CA THR A 166 -10.06 -16.66 -8.47
C THR A 166 -10.14 -15.56 -9.52
N LEU A 167 -10.42 -15.89 -10.78
CA LEU A 167 -10.53 -14.89 -11.86
C LEU A 167 -11.69 -13.91 -11.64
N ILE A 168 -12.80 -14.39 -11.10
CA ILE A 168 -13.98 -13.55 -10.82
C ILE A 168 -13.63 -12.59 -9.66
N ILE A 169 -13.05 -13.11 -8.59
CA ILE A 169 -12.64 -12.33 -7.42
C ILE A 169 -11.67 -11.22 -7.84
N GLN A 170 -10.66 -11.57 -8.65
CA GLN A 170 -9.70 -10.58 -9.16
C GLN A 170 -10.36 -9.52 -10.05
N ARG A 171 -11.28 -9.93 -10.94
CA ARG A 171 -12.02 -8.97 -11.78
C ARG A 171 -12.88 -8.03 -10.96
N ILE A 172 -13.57 -8.52 -9.94
CA ILE A 172 -14.37 -7.69 -9.03
C ILE A 172 -13.47 -6.69 -8.31
N SER A 173 -12.32 -7.12 -7.78
CA SER A 173 -11.35 -6.24 -7.12
C SER A 173 -10.82 -5.14 -8.06
N ILE A 174 -10.53 -5.49 -9.33
CA ILE A 174 -10.07 -4.51 -10.32
C ILE A 174 -11.20 -3.52 -10.67
N ILE A 175 -12.43 -4.00 -10.87
CA ILE A 175 -13.58 -3.12 -11.17
C ILE A 175 -13.83 -2.17 -10.02
N LEU A 176 -13.83 -2.64 -8.77
CA LEU A 176 -13.96 -1.81 -7.58
C LEU A 176 -12.83 -0.77 -7.51
N PHE A 177 -11.59 -1.19 -7.77
CA PHE A 177 -10.44 -0.28 -7.77
C PHE A 177 -10.60 0.82 -8.82
N VAL A 178 -10.93 0.45 -10.07
CA VAL A 178 -11.12 1.42 -11.16
C VAL A 178 -12.28 2.37 -10.86
N PHE A 179 -13.38 1.84 -10.31
CA PHE A 179 -14.54 2.65 -9.95
C PHE A 179 -14.20 3.69 -8.89
N ILE A 180 -13.52 3.28 -7.80
CA ILE A 180 -13.12 4.20 -6.73
C ILE A 180 -12.10 5.20 -7.22
N PHE A 181 -11.11 4.73 -7.99
CA PHE A 181 -10.09 5.59 -8.55
C PHE A 181 -10.71 6.68 -9.44
N ALA A 182 -11.64 6.30 -10.33
CA ALA A 182 -12.36 7.25 -11.16
C ALA A 182 -13.23 8.21 -10.34
N ALA A 183 -13.92 7.72 -9.31
CA ALA A 183 -14.74 8.55 -8.44
C ALA A 183 -13.92 9.58 -7.66
N ILE A 184 -12.76 9.20 -7.11
CA ILE A 184 -11.83 10.12 -6.44
C ILE A 184 -11.27 11.14 -7.45
N TRP A 185 -10.93 10.71 -8.67
CA TRP A 185 -10.45 11.60 -9.73
C TRP A 185 -11.48 12.68 -10.09
N VAL A 186 -12.74 12.31 -10.20
CA VAL A 186 -13.83 13.27 -10.49
C VAL A 186 -14.07 14.22 -9.30
N GLU A 187 -14.06 13.70 -8.07
CA GLU A 187 -14.32 14.50 -6.87
C GLU A 187 -13.17 15.49 -6.54
N GLU A 188 -11.92 15.09 -6.80
CA GLU A 188 -10.72 15.87 -6.43
C GLU A 188 -10.00 16.48 -7.65
N TRP A 189 -10.66 16.58 -8.81
CA TRP A 189 -10.07 16.99 -10.08
C TRP A 189 -9.24 18.28 -10.00
N ASP A 190 -9.78 19.34 -9.42
CA ASP A 190 -9.11 20.64 -9.33
C ASP A 190 -7.86 20.57 -8.44
N ARG A 191 -7.91 19.80 -7.36
CA ARG A 191 -6.76 19.58 -6.48
C ARG A 191 -5.69 18.74 -7.18
N ILE A 192 -6.08 17.67 -7.86
CA ILE A 192 -5.15 16.80 -8.59
C ILE A 192 -4.35 17.61 -9.61
N ILE A 193 -5.01 18.44 -10.42
CA ILE A 193 -4.32 19.27 -11.43
C ILE A 193 -3.35 20.25 -10.77
N SER A 194 -3.75 20.90 -9.68
CA SER A 194 -2.87 21.85 -8.98
C SER A 194 -1.63 21.19 -8.37
N TYR A 195 -1.74 19.92 -7.99
CA TYR A 195 -0.64 19.16 -7.37
C TYR A 195 0.23 18.41 -8.37
N ILE A 196 -0.30 17.98 -9.54
CA ILE A 196 0.48 17.27 -10.56
C ILE A 196 1.71 18.07 -11.01
N THR A 197 1.58 19.37 -11.18
CA THR A 197 2.69 20.23 -11.60
C THR A 197 3.79 20.35 -10.53
N ARG A 198 3.45 20.22 -9.24
CA ARG A 198 4.40 20.38 -8.13
C ARG A 198 4.93 19.03 -7.61
N ALA A 199 4.08 18.02 -7.52
CA ALA A 199 4.46 16.70 -7.02
C ALA A 199 4.92 15.73 -8.11
N GLY A 200 4.57 15.98 -9.37
CA GLY A 200 4.87 15.08 -10.49
C GLY A 200 6.36 14.82 -10.68
N LEU A 201 7.19 15.84 -10.53
CA LEU A 201 8.66 15.70 -10.61
C LEU A 201 9.22 14.83 -9.50
N ILE A 202 8.70 14.97 -8.28
CA ILE A 202 9.15 14.17 -7.14
C ILE A 202 8.71 12.73 -7.27
N ALA A 203 7.46 12.49 -7.68
CA ALA A 203 6.94 11.15 -7.92
C ALA A 203 7.69 10.46 -9.07
N LEU A 204 8.02 11.17 -10.14
CA LEU A 204 8.84 10.65 -11.24
C LEU A 204 10.26 10.33 -10.78
N SER A 205 10.91 11.23 -10.04
CA SER A 205 12.27 11.00 -9.53
C SER A 205 12.30 9.82 -8.54
N LEU A 206 11.29 9.70 -7.67
CA LEU A 206 11.18 8.55 -6.77
C LEU A 206 11.05 7.24 -7.56
N ASN A 207 10.18 7.21 -8.58
CA ASN A 207 10.02 6.03 -9.44
C ASN A 207 11.32 5.69 -10.19
N LEU A 208 12.00 6.67 -10.78
CA LEU A 208 13.25 6.45 -11.51
C LEU A 208 14.35 5.90 -10.59
N VAL A 209 14.53 6.49 -9.41
CA VAL A 209 15.53 6.01 -8.44
C VAL A 209 15.20 4.60 -7.92
N MET A 210 13.92 4.24 -7.84
CA MET A 210 13.50 2.90 -7.40
C MET A 210 13.57 1.84 -8.49
N MET A 211 13.64 2.23 -9.77
CA MET A 211 13.77 1.31 -10.90
C MET A 211 15.24 1.00 -11.26
N THR A 212 16.19 1.78 -10.76
CA THR A 212 17.65 1.57 -10.94
C THR A 212 18.22 0.74 -9.80
#